data_683074b80a12db0de816591d39660836
#
_entry.id   683074b80a12db0de816591d39660836
#
_cell.length_a   1.000
_cell.length_b   1.000
_cell.length_c   1.000
_cell.angle_alpha   90.00
_cell.angle_beta   90.00
_cell.angle_gamma   90.00
#
_symmetry.space_group_name_H-M   'P 1'
#
loop_
_entity.id
_entity.type
_entity.pdbx_description
1 polymer ?
#
loop_
_entity_poly.entity_id
_entity_poly.type
_entity_poly.pdbx_seq_one_letter_code
_entity_poly.pdbx_strand_id
1 'polypeptide(L)'
;MALREEFESTGNWLFRWRSYLPIAMIVVILLGIQSMEERPPERIHLLIDMIALCISFIGLGIRVVVIGYKAKKTSGGNVDCQVADVLNTTGMYSLVRHPLYLGNFIIWVGISMVFQTWWMTLIVVLIFWLYYERIAFAEEEFLRKKFGDQYVQWSSGTP
;
A
#
# COMPACT_ATOMS: atom_id res chain seq x y z
N MET A 1 -0.04 22.29 -14.85
CA MET A 1 -0.21 21.21 -15.84
C MET A 1 0.97 20.25 -15.76
N ALA A 2 2.22 20.69 -15.91
CA ALA A 2 3.40 19.81 -15.91
C ALA A 2 3.49 18.84 -14.71
N LEU A 3 3.24 19.29 -13.50
CA LEU A 3 3.32 18.45 -12.30
C LEU A 3 2.29 17.29 -12.30
N ARG A 4 1.06 17.56 -12.75
CA ARG A 4 0.00 16.55 -12.83
C ARG A 4 0.31 15.49 -13.89
N GLU A 5 0.83 15.90 -15.02
CA GLU A 5 1.24 15.00 -16.10
C GLU A 5 2.43 14.13 -15.69
N GLU A 6 3.39 14.71 -14.95
CA GLU A 6 4.53 13.99 -14.40
C GLU A 6 4.09 12.95 -13.36
N PHE A 7 3.18 13.30 -12.45
CA PHE A 7 2.62 12.38 -11.46
C PHE A 7 1.85 11.23 -12.12
N GLU A 8 1.03 11.52 -13.13
CA GLU A 8 0.28 10.50 -13.87
C GLU A 8 1.24 9.56 -14.62
N SER A 9 2.22 10.09 -15.31
CA SER A 9 3.21 9.31 -16.06
C SER A 9 4.05 8.42 -15.15
N THR A 10 4.62 9.00 -14.09
CA THR A 10 5.43 8.27 -13.10
C THR A 10 4.58 7.23 -12.37
N GLY A 11 3.35 7.59 -11.98
CA GLY A 11 2.43 6.68 -11.31
C GLY A 11 2.05 5.47 -12.16
N ASN A 12 1.80 5.66 -13.46
CA ASN A 12 1.52 4.58 -14.40
C ASN A 12 2.73 3.65 -14.59
N TRP A 13 3.94 4.21 -14.63
CA TRP A 13 5.16 3.42 -14.68
C TRP A 13 5.34 2.58 -13.40
N LEU A 14 5.18 3.20 -12.23
CA LEU A 14 5.27 2.51 -10.93
C LEU A 14 4.16 1.45 -10.77
N PHE A 15 2.96 1.71 -11.26
CA PHE A 15 1.86 0.76 -11.26
C PHE A 15 2.21 -0.53 -12.01
N ARG A 16 2.88 -0.43 -13.14
CA ARG A 16 3.36 -1.59 -13.92
C ARG A 16 4.38 -2.41 -13.11
N TRP A 17 5.26 -1.75 -12.35
CA TRP A 17 6.32 -2.37 -11.58
C TRP A 17 5.92 -2.72 -10.13
N ARG A 18 4.67 -2.48 -9.75
CA ARG A 18 4.21 -2.67 -8.36
C ARG A 18 4.41 -4.07 -7.79
N SER A 19 4.41 -5.10 -8.65
CA SER A 19 4.64 -6.49 -8.23
C SER A 19 6.07 -6.74 -7.78
N TYR A 20 7.02 -5.88 -8.16
CA TYR A 20 8.43 -5.97 -7.77
C TYR A 20 8.76 -5.16 -6.50
N LEU A 21 7.84 -4.29 -6.05
CA LEU A 21 8.04 -3.52 -4.83
C LEU A 21 8.36 -4.40 -3.61
N PRO A 22 7.68 -5.55 -3.38
CA PRO A 22 8.05 -6.45 -2.28
C PRO A 22 9.49 -6.90 -2.33
N ILE A 23 10.03 -7.17 -3.51
CA ILE A 23 11.43 -7.57 -3.69
C ILE A 23 12.37 -6.43 -3.31
N ALA A 24 12.10 -5.21 -3.77
CA ALA A 24 12.87 -4.03 -3.40
C ALA A 24 12.84 -3.78 -1.89
N MET A 25 11.68 -3.94 -1.24
CA MET A 25 11.54 -3.82 0.20
C MET A 25 12.35 -4.88 0.96
N ILE A 26 12.35 -6.14 0.50
CA ILE A 26 13.16 -7.21 1.07
C ILE A 26 14.65 -6.86 0.96
N VAL A 27 15.11 -6.36 -0.18
CA VAL A 27 16.51 -5.94 -0.36
C VAL A 27 16.88 -4.85 0.64
N VAL A 28 16.05 -3.82 0.82
CA VAL A 28 16.27 -2.75 1.81
C VAL A 28 16.39 -3.33 3.22
N ILE A 29 15.51 -4.25 3.57
CA ILE A 29 15.51 -4.92 4.88
C ILE A 29 16.80 -5.75 5.05
N LEU A 30 17.20 -6.54 4.06
CA LEU A 30 18.41 -7.35 4.11
C LEU A 30 19.68 -6.52 4.27
N LEU A 31 19.76 -5.37 3.58
CA LEU A 31 20.87 -4.43 3.75
C LEU A 31 20.88 -3.81 5.17
N GLY A 32 19.71 -3.58 5.75
CA GLY A 32 19.58 -3.05 7.10
C GLY A 32 19.94 -4.05 8.20
N ILE A 33 19.82 -5.35 7.97
CA ILE A 33 20.16 -6.39 8.98
C ILE A 33 21.63 -6.29 9.41
N GLN A 34 22.54 -5.93 8.52
CA GLN A 34 23.96 -5.76 8.85
C GLN A 34 24.25 -4.58 9.78
N SER A 35 23.30 -3.65 9.90
CA SER A 35 23.40 -2.44 10.73
C SER A 35 22.67 -2.58 12.07
N MET A 36 22.26 -3.79 12.44
CA MET A 36 21.50 -4.01 13.67
C MET A 36 22.43 -3.80 14.88
N GLU A 37 22.08 -2.82 15.70
CA GLU A 37 22.70 -2.57 17.01
C GLU A 37 22.36 -3.68 18.02
N GLU A 38 23.00 -3.63 19.21
CA GLU A 38 22.75 -4.60 20.29
C GLU A 38 21.24 -4.72 20.58
N ARG A 39 20.79 -5.96 20.61
CA ARG A 39 19.37 -6.26 20.81
C ARG A 39 18.94 -5.97 22.25
N PRO A 40 17.74 -5.41 22.48
CA PRO A 40 17.20 -5.21 23.82
C PRO A 40 17.02 -6.54 24.58
N PRO A 41 16.69 -6.53 25.87
CA PRO A 41 16.46 -7.75 26.66
C PRO A 41 15.40 -8.68 26.04
N GLU A 42 15.59 -9.99 26.12
CA GLU A 42 14.79 -11.03 25.45
C GLU A 42 13.26 -10.87 25.60
N ARG A 43 12.80 -10.45 26.78
CA ARG A 43 11.36 -10.22 27.04
C ARG A 43 10.78 -9.06 26.23
N ILE A 44 11.55 -8.00 26.04
CA ILE A 44 11.13 -6.82 25.24
C ILE A 44 11.09 -7.20 23.76
N HIS A 45 12.04 -7.99 23.31
CA HIS A 45 12.03 -8.54 21.95
C HIS A 45 10.76 -9.29 21.64
N LEU A 46 10.41 -10.26 22.47
CA LEU A 46 9.22 -11.09 22.27
C LEU A 46 7.96 -10.23 22.20
N LEU A 47 7.84 -9.21 23.06
CA LEU A 47 6.69 -8.30 23.05
C LEU A 47 6.61 -7.51 21.75
N ILE A 48 7.72 -6.95 21.27
CA ILE A 48 7.76 -6.19 20.01
C ILE A 48 7.42 -7.10 18.83
N ASP A 49 7.97 -8.31 18.80
CA ASP A 49 7.70 -9.29 17.73
C ASP A 49 6.22 -9.70 17.70
N MET A 50 5.59 -9.89 18.85
CA MET A 50 4.16 -10.17 18.95
C MET A 50 3.31 -9.01 18.45
N ILE A 51 3.67 -7.77 18.81
CA ILE A 51 3.00 -6.55 18.31
C ILE A 51 3.17 -6.44 16.78
N ALA A 52 4.38 -6.61 16.29
CA ALA A 52 4.71 -6.57 14.86
C ALA A 52 3.91 -7.61 14.06
N LEU A 53 3.81 -8.82 14.61
CA LEU A 53 3.02 -9.91 14.03
C LEU A 53 1.52 -9.55 14.01
N CYS A 54 0.97 -9.06 15.12
CA CYS A 54 -0.42 -8.62 15.20
C CYS A 54 -0.73 -7.52 14.18
N ILE A 55 0.14 -6.50 14.04
CA ILE A 55 0.00 -5.44 13.05
C ILE A 55 -0.02 -6.03 11.64
N SER A 56 0.91 -6.94 11.32
CA SER A 56 0.96 -7.60 10.01
C SER A 56 -0.31 -8.41 9.71
N PHE A 57 -0.84 -9.12 10.69
CA PHE A 57 -2.10 -9.87 10.54
C PHE A 57 -3.32 -8.95 10.37
N ILE A 58 -3.36 -7.79 11.02
CA ILE A 58 -4.41 -6.78 10.78
C ILE A 58 -4.37 -6.33 9.31
N GLY A 59 -3.19 -5.99 8.79
CA GLY A 59 -3.04 -5.62 7.38
C GLY A 59 -3.45 -6.74 6.42
N LEU A 60 -3.09 -7.99 6.74
CA LEU A 60 -3.52 -9.16 5.96
C LEU A 60 -5.03 -9.36 6.01
N GLY A 61 -5.65 -9.19 7.19
CA GLY A 61 -7.10 -9.25 7.38
C GLY A 61 -7.84 -8.23 6.52
N ILE A 62 -7.35 -6.97 6.49
CA ILE A 62 -7.89 -5.93 5.59
C ILE A 62 -7.84 -6.41 4.14
N ARG A 63 -6.73 -6.94 3.68
CA ARG A 63 -6.60 -7.44 2.29
C ARG A 63 -7.55 -8.59 2.00
N VAL A 64 -7.66 -9.56 2.90
CA VAL A 64 -8.58 -10.72 2.74
C VAL A 64 -10.02 -10.23 2.61
N VAL A 65 -10.45 -9.31 3.48
CA VAL A 65 -11.79 -8.71 3.42
C VAL A 65 -12.00 -7.98 2.09
N VAL A 66 -11.06 -7.12 1.69
CA VAL A 66 -11.18 -6.35 0.43
C VAL A 66 -11.26 -7.27 -0.78
N ILE A 67 -10.41 -8.30 -0.85
CA ILE A 67 -10.38 -9.24 -1.97
C ILE A 67 -11.66 -10.10 -1.99
N GLY A 68 -12.13 -10.53 -0.82
CA GLY A 68 -13.34 -11.34 -0.69
C GLY A 68 -14.64 -10.64 -1.11
N TYR A 69 -14.71 -9.32 -0.88
CA TYR A 69 -15.88 -8.50 -1.24
C TYR A 69 -15.71 -7.70 -2.53
N LYS A 70 -14.56 -7.82 -3.18
CA LYS A 70 -14.28 -7.10 -4.42
C LYS A 70 -15.18 -7.59 -5.56
N ALA A 71 -15.83 -6.67 -6.27
CA ALA A 71 -16.58 -6.99 -7.48
C ALA A 71 -15.65 -7.60 -8.56
N LYS A 72 -16.17 -8.56 -9.30
CA LYS A 72 -15.44 -9.17 -10.42
C LYS A 72 -15.12 -8.08 -11.48
N LYS A 73 -13.91 -8.13 -12.06
CA LYS A 73 -13.44 -7.19 -13.09
C LYS A 73 -13.25 -5.74 -12.61
N THR A 74 -12.85 -5.54 -11.36
CA THR A 74 -12.43 -4.24 -10.85
C THR A 74 -10.91 -4.12 -10.82
N SER A 75 -10.40 -2.86 -10.78
CA SER A 75 -8.96 -2.57 -10.78
C SER A 75 -8.20 -3.33 -9.67
N GLY A 76 -6.95 -3.68 -9.93
CA GLY A 76 -6.08 -4.39 -8.97
C GLY A 76 -5.82 -5.86 -9.27
N GLY A 77 -6.37 -6.43 -10.36
CA GLY A 77 -6.04 -7.78 -10.84
C GLY A 77 -5.11 -7.80 -12.05
N ASN A 78 -5.03 -6.72 -12.82
CA ASN A 78 -4.17 -6.61 -14.01
C ASN A 78 -2.86 -5.89 -13.67
N VAL A 79 -1.76 -6.40 -14.23
CA VAL A 79 -0.40 -5.86 -14.04
C VAL A 79 -0.04 -4.85 -15.13
N ASP A 80 -0.53 -5.05 -16.35
CA ASP A 80 -0.12 -4.27 -17.53
C ASP A 80 -0.83 -2.92 -17.66
N CYS A 81 -2.09 -2.83 -17.23
CA CYS A 81 -2.86 -1.58 -17.30
C CYS A 81 -3.94 -1.53 -16.22
N GLN A 82 -4.42 -0.31 -15.94
CA GLN A 82 -5.54 -0.09 -15.05
C GLN A 82 -6.83 -0.52 -15.76
N VAL A 83 -7.57 -1.46 -15.20
CA VAL A 83 -8.88 -1.92 -15.71
C VAL A 83 -9.90 -1.83 -14.59
N ALA A 84 -11.01 -1.16 -14.87
CA ALA A 84 -12.13 -1.07 -13.95
C ALA A 84 -13.43 -1.03 -14.76
N ASP A 85 -14.16 -2.13 -14.80
CA ASP A 85 -15.48 -2.15 -15.48
C ASP A 85 -16.56 -1.53 -14.58
N VAL A 86 -16.37 -1.59 -13.27
CA VAL A 86 -17.27 -1.04 -12.25
C VAL A 86 -16.46 -0.29 -11.21
N LEU A 87 -16.98 0.86 -10.74
CA LEU A 87 -16.41 1.60 -9.63
C LEU A 87 -16.77 0.91 -8.32
N ASN A 88 -15.78 0.50 -7.55
CA ASN A 88 -15.98 -0.01 -6.19
C ASN A 88 -16.24 1.14 -5.22
N THR A 89 -17.43 1.16 -4.63
CA THR A 89 -17.85 2.20 -3.66
C THR A 89 -18.36 1.61 -2.36
N THR A 90 -18.38 0.27 -2.22
CA THR A 90 -18.98 -0.45 -1.10
C THR A 90 -17.95 -1.19 -0.24
N GLY A 91 -18.35 -1.64 0.94
CA GLY A 91 -17.47 -2.33 1.88
C GLY A 91 -16.31 -1.46 2.33
N MET A 92 -15.08 -1.96 2.27
CA MET A 92 -13.89 -1.19 2.66
C MET A 92 -13.65 0.05 1.78
N TYR A 93 -14.17 0.08 0.53
CA TYR A 93 -14.09 1.24 -0.36
C TYR A 93 -15.06 2.38 0.01
N SER A 94 -15.98 2.15 0.95
CA SER A 94 -16.76 3.25 1.54
C SER A 94 -16.05 3.94 2.70
N LEU A 95 -14.98 3.35 3.24
CA LEU A 95 -14.20 3.87 4.35
C LEU A 95 -12.93 4.59 3.88
N VAL A 96 -12.23 3.99 2.91
CA VAL A 96 -10.99 4.54 2.32
C VAL A 96 -10.95 4.23 0.82
N ARG A 97 -10.36 5.13 0.02
CA ARG A 97 -10.29 4.95 -1.46
C ARG A 97 -9.38 3.80 -1.88
N HIS A 98 -8.32 3.55 -1.13
CA HIS A 98 -7.29 2.57 -1.46
C HIS A 98 -7.06 1.52 -0.36
N PRO A 99 -8.07 0.71 -0.01
CA PRO A 99 -7.97 -0.22 1.12
C PRO A 99 -6.92 -1.32 0.92
N LEU A 100 -6.63 -1.72 -0.32
CA LEU A 100 -5.56 -2.68 -0.61
C LEU A 100 -4.17 -2.10 -0.34
N TYR A 101 -3.98 -0.80 -0.63
CA TYR A 101 -2.71 -0.12 -0.34
C TYR A 101 -2.54 0.09 1.17
N LEU A 102 -3.62 0.44 1.88
CA LEU A 102 -3.63 0.51 3.34
C LEU A 102 -3.25 -0.83 3.97
N GLY A 103 -3.83 -1.94 3.50
CA GLY A 103 -3.47 -3.28 3.98
C GLY A 103 -2.00 -3.62 3.72
N ASN A 104 -1.47 -3.30 2.54
CA ASN A 104 -0.05 -3.48 2.23
C ASN A 104 0.85 -2.64 3.15
N PHE A 105 0.48 -1.38 3.38
CA PHE A 105 1.23 -0.48 4.26
C PHE A 105 1.36 -1.06 5.67
N ILE A 106 0.24 -1.47 6.26
CA ILE A 106 0.19 -2.04 7.60
C ILE A 106 1.04 -3.32 7.69
N ILE A 107 1.00 -4.21 6.67
CA ILE A 107 1.84 -5.40 6.61
C ILE A 107 3.32 -5.03 6.63
N TRP A 108 3.75 -4.07 5.79
CA TRP A 108 5.15 -3.69 5.69
C TRP A 108 5.66 -2.98 6.93
N VAL A 109 4.83 -2.17 7.59
CA VAL A 109 5.16 -1.58 8.91
C VAL A 109 5.38 -2.70 9.92
N GLY A 110 4.47 -3.67 10.04
CA GLY A 110 4.65 -4.79 10.96
C GLY A 110 5.92 -5.58 10.67
N ILE A 111 6.19 -5.96 9.41
CA ILE A 111 7.41 -6.67 9.03
C ILE A 111 8.67 -5.86 9.42
N SER A 112 8.69 -4.55 9.17
CA SER A 112 9.85 -3.72 9.49
C SER A 112 10.12 -3.59 10.99
N MET A 113 9.07 -3.65 11.83
CA MET A 113 9.19 -3.59 13.28
C MET A 113 9.91 -4.81 13.88
N VAL A 114 9.85 -5.99 13.24
CA VAL A 114 10.56 -7.20 13.69
C VAL A 114 12.06 -6.97 13.79
N PHE A 115 12.61 -6.08 12.97
CA PHE A 115 14.05 -5.75 13.02
C PHE A 115 14.42 -4.81 14.17
N GLN A 116 13.42 -4.25 14.88
CA GLN A 116 13.56 -3.41 16.06
C GLN A 116 14.50 -2.21 15.88
N THR A 117 14.60 -1.75 14.65
CA THR A 117 15.44 -0.64 14.25
C THR A 117 14.53 0.48 13.74
N TRP A 118 14.32 1.52 14.55
CA TRP A 118 13.35 2.58 14.29
C TRP A 118 13.54 3.28 12.94
N TRP A 119 14.81 3.55 12.55
CA TRP A 119 15.12 4.21 11.29
C TRP A 119 14.79 3.33 10.08
N MET A 120 14.88 2.00 10.22
CA MET A 120 14.48 1.06 9.16
C MET A 120 12.97 1.11 8.93
N THR A 121 12.18 1.11 10.00
CA THR A 121 10.73 1.29 9.91
C THR A 121 10.39 2.63 9.26
N LEU A 122 11.09 3.70 9.62
CA LEU A 122 10.91 5.03 9.01
C LEU A 122 11.22 4.99 7.50
N ILE A 123 12.32 4.38 7.09
CA ILE A 123 12.68 4.23 5.66
C ILE A 123 11.59 3.45 4.91
N VAL A 124 11.11 2.34 5.47
CA VAL A 124 10.03 1.54 4.87
C VAL A 124 8.76 2.39 4.69
N VAL A 125 8.36 3.16 5.71
CA VAL A 125 7.22 4.07 5.65
C VAL A 125 7.39 5.12 4.56
N LEU A 126 8.56 5.76 4.48
CA LEU A 126 8.83 6.81 3.48
C LEU A 126 8.85 6.25 2.05
N ILE A 127 9.52 5.12 1.82
CA ILE A 127 9.53 4.45 0.51
C ILE A 127 8.11 4.08 0.10
N PHE A 128 7.35 3.49 1.03
CA PHE A 128 5.97 3.10 0.77
C PHE A 128 5.12 4.31 0.41
N TRP A 129 5.20 5.39 1.20
CA TRP A 129 4.46 6.62 0.97
C TRP A 129 4.75 7.20 -0.42
N LEU A 130 6.02 7.47 -0.73
CA LEU A 130 6.44 8.05 -2.01
C LEU A 130 6.02 7.19 -3.21
N TYR A 131 6.08 5.88 -3.06
CA TYR A 131 5.71 4.95 -4.12
C TYR A 131 4.20 4.92 -4.34
N TYR A 132 3.42 4.73 -3.28
CA TYR A 132 1.97 4.57 -3.40
C TYR A 132 1.23 5.86 -3.63
N GLU A 133 1.74 7.01 -3.20
CA GLU A 133 1.19 8.32 -3.54
C GLU A 133 1.07 8.51 -5.06
N ARG A 134 2.13 8.15 -5.79
CA ARG A 134 2.16 8.27 -7.26
C ARG A 134 1.22 7.28 -7.94
N ILE A 135 1.18 6.04 -7.46
CA ILE A 135 0.28 5.02 -7.99
C ILE A 135 -1.19 5.39 -7.72
N ALA A 136 -1.51 5.79 -6.49
CA ALA A 136 -2.85 6.21 -6.12
C ALA A 136 -3.32 7.39 -6.96
N PHE A 137 -2.48 8.39 -7.17
CA PHE A 137 -2.78 9.53 -8.03
C PHE A 137 -3.12 9.08 -9.47
N ALA A 138 -2.29 8.21 -10.06
CA ALA A 138 -2.54 7.72 -11.43
C ALA A 138 -3.83 6.88 -11.50
N GLU A 139 -4.12 6.06 -10.49
CA GLU A 139 -5.35 5.28 -10.41
C GLU A 139 -6.59 6.18 -10.27
N GLU A 140 -6.52 7.22 -9.42
CA GLU A 140 -7.59 8.19 -9.27
C GLU A 140 -7.86 8.98 -10.55
N GLU A 141 -6.81 9.40 -11.28
CA GLU A 141 -6.97 10.05 -12.57
C GLU A 141 -7.62 9.14 -13.63
N PHE A 142 -7.22 7.88 -13.67
CA PHE A 142 -7.85 6.88 -14.53
C PHE A 142 -9.33 6.69 -14.18
N LEU A 143 -9.67 6.53 -12.90
CA LEU A 143 -11.05 6.37 -12.45
C LEU A 143 -11.89 7.62 -12.72
N ARG A 144 -11.32 8.81 -12.52
CA ARG A 144 -11.96 10.09 -12.81
C ARG A 144 -12.27 10.25 -14.30
N LYS A 145 -11.31 9.91 -15.17
CA LYS A 145 -11.51 9.94 -16.63
C LYS A 145 -12.57 8.95 -17.08
N LYS A 146 -12.65 7.78 -16.43
CA LYS A 146 -13.54 6.69 -16.82
C LYS A 146 -14.97 6.86 -16.30
N PHE A 147 -15.15 7.25 -15.04
CA PHE A 147 -16.45 7.30 -14.35
C PHE A 147 -16.99 8.73 -14.13
N GLY A 148 -16.21 9.76 -14.46
CA GLY A 148 -16.64 11.16 -14.40
C GLY A 148 -17.26 11.56 -13.06
N ASP A 149 -18.49 12.09 -13.12
CA ASP A 149 -19.20 12.60 -11.93
C ASP A 149 -19.47 11.53 -10.87
N GLN A 150 -19.67 10.27 -11.26
CA GLN A 150 -19.87 9.17 -10.32
C GLN A 150 -18.64 9.00 -9.42
N TYR A 151 -17.43 9.09 -9.98
CA TYR A 151 -16.19 9.06 -9.22
C TYR A 151 -16.07 10.28 -8.30
N VAL A 152 -16.37 11.48 -8.80
CA VAL A 152 -16.25 12.72 -8.04
C VAL A 152 -17.18 12.71 -6.82
N GLN A 153 -18.44 12.30 -6.99
CA GLN A 153 -19.40 12.19 -5.89
C GLN A 153 -18.94 11.21 -4.82
N TRP A 154 -18.48 10.03 -5.20
CA TRP A 154 -17.98 9.04 -4.25
C TRP A 154 -16.71 9.52 -3.55
N SER A 155 -15.73 10.02 -4.30
CA SER A 155 -14.44 10.45 -3.75
C SER A 155 -14.52 11.69 -2.85
N SER A 156 -15.53 12.53 -3.02
CA SER A 156 -15.75 13.70 -2.12
C SER A 156 -16.16 13.31 -0.71
N GLY A 157 -16.79 12.14 -0.54
CA GLY A 157 -17.24 11.63 0.76
C GLY A 157 -16.33 10.56 1.36
N THR A 158 -15.30 10.07 0.61
CA THR A 158 -14.41 8.99 1.03
C THR A 158 -12.97 9.49 1.07
N PRO A 159 -12.27 9.42 2.23
CA PRO A 159 -10.88 9.81 2.36
C PRO A 159 -9.93 8.87 1.63
#